data_6ed831b62aad90e9aa178852cf6fec71
#
_entry.id   6ed831b62aad90e9aa178852cf6fec71
#
_cell.length_a   1.000
_cell.length_b   1.000
_cell.length_c   1.000
_cell.angle_alpha   90.00
_cell.angle_beta   90.00
_cell.angle_gamma   90.00
#
_symmetry.space_group_name_H-M   'P 1'
#
loop_
_entity.id
_entity.type
_entity.pdbx_description
1 polymer ?
#
loop_
_entity_poly.entity_id
_entity_poly.type
_entity_poly.pdbx_seq_one_letter_code
_entity_poly.pdbx_strand_id
1 'polypeptide(L)'
;MILAASMVLGVSGCGKSQKSTQDSGNTAKVKIAYQYGLAYAPLTIMQEQGLIEKNYDGDIEVEWVSLNSGSAINEGMASGDIDVACMGIAPFISGVTAGIPYKMYGTIAAQPHELLTNDDSIHSLKDITDDKKISVVNIGSIQHILLAMLAKEELGDAHALDNNLVAMSHPDGMTALMSGSVACQLTTAPYIFKAKEQDNIKEAESLDSVWPEGNAFIVGLVSDDLYENQPEVYQAVVDATQEAMDYINNNQEEAANILCKKEDVSAETMLGWMQDPGCVYDMKLPGVMDMANFMAENDFADKAPESFEAITTESAR
;
A
#
# COMPACT_ATOMS: atom_id res chain seq x y z
N MET A 1 74.96 -26.67 25.07
CA MET A 1 76.12 -25.83 24.72
C MET A 1 75.65 -24.67 23.91
N ILE A 2 75.90 -23.47 24.47
CA ILE A 2 76.13 -22.16 23.90
C ILE A 2 74.87 -21.51 23.34
N LEU A 3 74.16 -20.68 24.07
CA LEU A 3 74.22 -19.23 24.31
C LEU A 3 74.68 -18.38 23.11
N ALA A 4 73.83 -17.51 22.65
CA ALA A 4 74.20 -16.13 22.33
C ALA A 4 73.00 -15.21 22.39
N ALA A 5 73.00 -14.31 23.34
CA ALA A 5 72.12 -13.12 23.44
C ALA A 5 72.65 -12.03 22.52
N SER A 6 71.79 -11.27 21.93
CA SER A 6 72.14 -9.96 21.40
C SER A 6 70.98 -8.98 21.62
N MET A 7 71.17 -8.07 22.55
CA MET A 7 70.47 -6.80 22.72
C MET A 7 70.77 -5.89 21.54
N VAL A 8 69.71 -5.21 21.01
CA VAL A 8 69.93 -3.94 20.34
C VAL A 8 68.83 -2.97 20.78
N LEU A 9 69.30 -1.82 21.15
CA LEU A 9 68.64 -0.65 21.70
C LEU A 9 67.64 0.03 20.76
N GLY A 10 66.68 0.69 21.39
CA GLY A 10 65.57 1.42 20.82
C GLY A 10 65.90 2.67 19.99
N VAL A 11 64.96 3.02 19.21
CA VAL A 11 64.78 4.40 18.69
C VAL A 11 63.32 4.77 18.87
N SER A 12 63.08 5.76 19.71
CA SER A 12 61.81 6.44 19.91
C SER A 12 61.48 7.24 18.64
N GLY A 13 60.50 6.78 17.87
CA GLY A 13 59.89 7.56 16.77
C GLY A 13 58.47 7.95 17.17
N CYS A 14 58.24 9.22 17.50
CA CYS A 14 56.92 9.81 17.55
C CYS A 14 56.28 9.75 16.16
N GLY A 15 55.47 8.73 15.91
CA GLY A 15 54.60 8.62 14.78
C GLY A 15 53.17 8.97 15.23
N LYS A 16 52.63 10.07 14.71
CA LYS A 16 51.19 10.41 14.80
C LYS A 16 50.38 9.17 14.47
N SER A 17 49.59 8.69 15.42
CA SER A 17 48.51 7.76 15.15
C SER A 17 47.53 8.46 14.18
N GLN A 18 47.62 8.14 12.90
CA GLN A 18 46.47 8.20 12.02
C GLN A 18 45.46 7.17 12.56
N LYS A 19 44.40 7.65 13.17
CA LYS A 19 43.16 6.90 13.28
C LYS A 19 42.76 6.59 11.83
N SER A 20 43.04 5.40 11.38
CA SER A 20 42.27 4.79 10.29
C SER A 20 40.91 4.51 10.87
N THR A 21 39.98 5.40 10.64
CA THR A 21 38.57 5.07 10.58
C THR A 21 38.43 4.07 9.45
N GLN A 22 38.58 2.78 9.76
CA GLN A 22 37.90 1.74 9.02
C GLN A 22 36.45 1.86 9.45
N ASP A 23 35.75 2.74 8.79
CA ASP A 23 34.33 2.66 8.66
C ASP A 23 34.07 1.43 7.76
N SER A 24 33.88 0.28 8.41
CA SER A 24 33.24 -0.85 7.80
C SER A 24 31.77 -0.47 7.73
N GLY A 25 31.42 0.37 6.76
CA GLY A 25 30.06 0.79 6.50
C GLY A 25 29.19 -0.44 6.37
N ASN A 26 28.42 -0.71 7.41
CA ASN A 26 27.37 -1.71 7.35
C ASN A 26 26.30 -1.08 6.47
N THR A 27 26.18 -1.50 5.20
CA THR A 27 25.15 -1.06 4.28
C THR A 27 23.80 -1.32 4.94
N ALA A 28 23.02 -0.28 5.17
CA ALA A 28 21.67 -0.43 5.69
C ALA A 28 20.80 -1.20 4.67
N LYS A 29 19.77 -1.88 5.15
CA LYS A 29 18.89 -2.62 4.28
C LYS A 29 17.44 -2.33 4.65
N VAL A 30 16.59 -2.19 3.66
CA VAL A 30 15.14 -2.07 3.85
C VAL A 30 14.41 -2.83 2.76
N LYS A 31 13.45 -3.64 3.17
CA LYS A 31 12.60 -4.40 2.26
C LYS A 31 11.19 -3.86 2.28
N ILE A 32 10.71 -3.44 1.12
CA ILE A 32 9.44 -2.73 0.94
C ILE A 32 8.47 -3.56 0.11
N ALA A 33 7.31 -3.88 0.69
CA ALA A 33 6.25 -4.59 0.00
C ALA A 33 5.12 -3.66 -0.46
N TYR A 34 4.59 -3.92 -1.64
CA TYR A 34 3.46 -3.17 -2.23
C TYR A 34 2.62 -4.07 -3.14
N GLN A 35 1.49 -3.55 -3.65
CA GLN A 35 0.62 -4.27 -4.56
C GLN A 35 0.50 -3.53 -5.91
N TYR A 36 -0.42 -3.96 -6.76
CA TYR A 36 -0.66 -3.40 -8.09
C TYR A 36 -1.68 -2.26 -8.05
N GLY A 37 -1.57 -1.33 -9.00
CA GLY A 37 -2.55 -0.29 -9.25
C GLY A 37 -2.02 1.12 -9.07
N LEU A 38 -2.81 2.09 -9.53
CA LEU A 38 -2.42 3.50 -9.56
C LEU A 38 -2.24 4.10 -8.16
N ALA A 39 -2.89 3.54 -7.14
CA ALA A 39 -2.71 3.95 -5.74
C ALA A 39 -1.26 3.80 -5.22
N TYR A 40 -0.46 2.96 -5.88
CA TYR A 40 0.96 2.75 -5.53
C TYR A 40 1.91 3.62 -6.37
N ALA A 41 1.40 4.61 -7.10
CA ALA A 41 2.20 5.53 -7.90
C ALA A 41 3.35 6.19 -7.12
N PRO A 42 3.17 6.67 -5.86
CA PRO A 42 4.28 7.22 -5.08
C PRO A 42 5.45 6.25 -4.95
N LEU A 43 5.19 4.96 -4.72
CA LEU A 43 6.25 3.94 -4.59
C LEU A 43 6.98 3.72 -5.92
N THR A 44 6.27 3.77 -7.04
CA THR A 44 6.91 3.71 -8.36
C THR A 44 7.83 4.91 -8.59
N ILE A 45 7.42 6.12 -8.20
CA ILE A 45 8.27 7.31 -8.28
C ILE A 45 9.49 7.18 -7.34
N MET A 46 9.29 6.72 -6.10
CA MET A 46 10.37 6.46 -5.15
C MET A 46 11.41 5.50 -5.75
N GLN A 47 10.95 4.41 -6.34
CA GLN A 47 11.81 3.40 -6.96
C GLN A 47 12.57 3.94 -8.18
N GLU A 48 11.85 4.56 -9.13
CA GLU A 48 12.45 5.04 -10.38
C GLU A 48 13.43 6.21 -10.17
N GLN A 49 13.23 6.98 -9.12
CA GLN A 49 14.10 8.12 -8.80
C GLN A 49 15.12 7.81 -7.71
N GLY A 50 15.08 6.64 -7.06
CA GLY A 50 15.98 6.30 -5.96
C GLY A 50 15.86 7.26 -4.78
N LEU A 51 14.62 7.60 -4.37
CA LEU A 51 14.39 8.66 -3.39
C LEU A 51 14.80 8.23 -1.97
N ILE A 52 14.69 6.96 -1.62
CA ILE A 52 15.14 6.47 -0.30
C ILE A 52 16.66 6.58 -0.19
N GLU A 53 17.39 6.16 -1.24
CA GLU A 53 18.83 6.24 -1.31
C GLU A 53 19.33 7.68 -1.28
N LYS A 54 18.56 8.63 -1.83
CA LYS A 54 18.89 10.08 -1.79
C LYS A 54 18.64 10.71 -0.43
N ASN A 55 17.63 10.24 0.29
CA ASN A 55 17.25 10.76 1.60
C ASN A 55 17.98 10.08 2.77
N TYR A 56 18.74 9.01 2.51
CA TYR A 56 19.54 8.33 3.52
C TYR A 56 21.00 8.81 3.51
N ASP A 57 21.53 9.16 4.69
CA ASP A 57 22.95 9.58 4.82
C ASP A 57 23.85 8.35 5.00
N GLY A 58 24.21 7.69 3.90
CA GLY A 58 25.05 6.51 3.86
C GLY A 58 24.69 5.56 2.71
N ASP A 59 25.22 4.34 2.79
CA ASP A 59 24.88 3.28 1.82
C ASP A 59 23.65 2.50 2.30
N ILE A 60 22.61 2.42 1.47
CA ILE A 60 21.40 1.65 1.73
C ILE A 60 21.04 0.78 0.51
N GLU A 61 20.67 -0.47 0.79
CA GLU A 61 20.11 -1.40 -0.20
C GLU A 61 18.58 -1.47 -0.02
N VAL A 62 17.83 -1.09 -1.04
CA VAL A 62 16.37 -1.11 -1.02
C VAL A 62 15.86 -2.26 -1.87
N GLU A 63 15.21 -3.24 -1.22
CA GLU A 63 14.56 -4.37 -1.90
C GLU A 63 13.05 -4.09 -2.06
N TRP A 64 12.58 -4.12 -3.31
CA TRP A 64 11.17 -3.90 -3.63
C TRP A 64 10.47 -5.23 -3.96
N VAL A 65 9.37 -5.53 -3.27
CA VAL A 65 8.62 -6.78 -3.44
C VAL A 65 7.15 -6.48 -3.75
N SER A 66 6.69 -6.97 -4.90
CA SER A 66 5.26 -6.91 -5.21
C SER A 66 4.54 -8.16 -4.74
N LEU A 67 3.47 -7.99 -3.97
CA LEU A 67 2.64 -9.08 -3.42
C LEU A 67 1.19 -8.93 -3.89
N ASN A 68 0.47 -10.06 -3.96
CA ASN A 68 -0.86 -10.09 -4.57
C ASN A 68 -2.00 -9.66 -3.65
N SER A 69 -1.76 -9.58 -2.33
CA SER A 69 -2.81 -9.27 -1.35
C SER A 69 -2.26 -8.65 -0.07
N GLY A 70 -3.12 -7.92 0.66
CA GLY A 70 -2.80 -7.42 2.00
C GLY A 70 -2.55 -8.55 3.01
N SER A 71 -3.17 -9.72 2.85
CA SER A 71 -2.90 -10.90 3.68
C SER A 71 -1.46 -11.38 3.53
N ALA A 72 -0.94 -11.46 2.29
CA ALA A 72 0.45 -11.83 2.05
C ALA A 72 1.44 -10.80 2.62
N ILE A 73 1.08 -9.51 2.58
CA ILE A 73 1.87 -8.45 3.24
C ILE A 73 1.86 -8.64 4.75
N ASN A 74 0.69 -8.92 5.36
CA ASN A 74 0.58 -9.19 6.79
C ASN A 74 1.43 -10.39 7.23
N GLU A 75 1.45 -11.46 6.45
CA GLU A 75 2.32 -12.63 6.71
C GLU A 75 3.80 -12.25 6.69
N GLY A 76 4.24 -11.47 5.69
CA GLY A 76 5.62 -10.98 5.58
C GLY A 76 6.02 -10.03 6.71
N MET A 77 5.13 -9.11 7.11
CA MET A 77 5.36 -8.20 8.25
C MET A 77 5.40 -8.97 9.58
N ALA A 78 4.51 -9.94 9.77
CA ALA A 78 4.44 -10.76 10.98
C ALA A 78 5.67 -11.67 11.14
N SER A 79 6.24 -12.16 10.05
CA SER A 79 7.47 -12.98 10.05
C SER A 79 8.75 -12.16 10.21
N GLY A 80 8.69 -10.83 10.02
CA GLY A 80 9.86 -9.95 9.97
C GLY A 80 10.64 -10.02 8.64
N ASP A 81 10.03 -10.58 7.59
CA ASP A 81 10.63 -10.62 6.25
C ASP A 81 10.43 -9.31 5.47
N ILE A 82 9.55 -8.44 5.94
CA ILE A 82 9.21 -7.13 5.35
C ILE A 82 9.34 -6.07 6.42
N ASP A 83 10.05 -4.99 6.11
CA ASP A 83 10.30 -3.87 7.02
C ASP A 83 9.29 -2.74 6.85
N VAL A 84 8.93 -2.45 5.60
CA VAL A 84 8.00 -1.40 5.20
C VAL A 84 6.98 -1.98 4.22
N ALA A 85 5.75 -1.57 4.31
CA ALA A 85 4.74 -2.03 3.36
C ALA A 85 3.72 -0.94 3.03
N CYS A 86 3.08 -1.08 1.85
CA CYS A 86 1.89 -0.30 1.51
C CYS A 86 0.77 -1.25 1.11
N MET A 87 -0.38 -1.10 1.76
CA MET A 87 -1.57 -1.92 1.51
C MET A 87 -2.87 -1.20 1.86
N GLY A 88 -4.01 -1.79 1.52
CA GLY A 88 -5.31 -1.24 1.86
C GLY A 88 -5.54 -1.09 3.37
N ILE A 89 -6.37 -0.11 3.76
CA ILE A 89 -6.68 0.15 5.18
C ILE A 89 -7.26 -1.09 5.88
N ALA A 90 -8.17 -1.82 5.26
CA ALA A 90 -8.85 -2.94 5.92
C ALA A 90 -7.87 -4.06 6.35
N PRO A 91 -6.97 -4.58 5.49
CA PRO A 91 -5.96 -5.53 5.95
C PRO A 91 -4.98 -4.93 6.97
N PHE A 92 -4.68 -3.61 6.92
CA PHE A 92 -3.94 -2.94 7.99
C PHE A 92 -4.66 -3.04 9.33
N ILE A 93 -5.94 -2.67 9.40
CA ILE A 93 -6.74 -2.76 10.63
C ILE A 93 -6.78 -4.21 11.14
N SER A 94 -7.03 -5.19 10.25
CA SER A 94 -7.02 -6.61 10.63
C SER A 94 -5.69 -7.04 11.24
N GLY A 95 -4.57 -6.62 10.65
CA GLY A 95 -3.25 -6.99 11.15
C GLY A 95 -2.89 -6.32 12.48
N VAL A 96 -3.13 -5.00 12.62
CA VAL A 96 -2.81 -4.29 13.87
C VAL A 96 -3.69 -4.77 15.03
N THR A 97 -4.95 -5.10 14.79
CA THR A 97 -5.84 -5.65 15.81
C THR A 97 -5.52 -7.11 16.16
N ALA A 98 -4.94 -7.87 15.22
CA ALA A 98 -4.37 -9.19 15.48
C ALA A 98 -3.01 -9.15 16.20
N GLY A 99 -2.43 -7.95 16.40
CA GLY A 99 -1.18 -7.77 17.15
C GLY A 99 0.09 -7.92 16.32
N ILE A 100 0.01 -7.76 15.00
CA ILE A 100 1.22 -7.68 14.16
C ILE A 100 2.00 -6.41 14.56
N PRO A 101 3.33 -6.51 14.82
CA PRO A 101 4.12 -5.42 15.36
C PRO A 101 4.51 -4.41 14.26
N TYR A 102 3.58 -3.56 13.86
CA TYR A 102 3.80 -2.47 12.93
C TYR A 102 2.88 -1.27 13.21
N LYS A 103 3.22 -0.12 12.65
CA LYS A 103 2.44 1.11 12.70
C LYS A 103 2.27 1.72 11.33
N MET A 104 1.24 2.51 11.15
CA MET A 104 1.04 3.35 9.98
C MET A 104 1.90 4.61 10.10
N TYR A 105 2.74 4.89 9.09
CA TYR A 105 3.53 6.11 9.02
C TYR A 105 2.86 7.23 8.21
N GLY A 106 1.82 6.91 7.49
CA GLY A 106 1.02 7.87 6.72
C GLY A 106 0.02 7.14 5.82
N THR A 107 -0.92 7.88 5.27
CA THR A 107 -1.70 7.41 4.13
C THR A 107 -0.88 7.56 2.85
N ILE A 108 -1.21 6.82 1.79
CA ILE A 108 -0.48 6.87 0.51
C ILE A 108 -1.35 7.44 -0.58
N ALA A 109 -2.60 7.00 -0.66
CA ALA A 109 -3.52 7.43 -1.70
C ALA A 109 -4.97 7.25 -1.29
N ALA A 110 -5.83 8.14 -1.80
CA ALA A 110 -7.24 7.86 -2.08
C ALA A 110 -7.36 7.49 -3.55
N GLN A 111 -8.36 6.66 -3.87
CA GLN A 111 -8.65 6.25 -5.24
C GLN A 111 -10.16 6.07 -5.40
N PRO A 112 -10.71 6.31 -6.60
CA PRO A 112 -12.09 5.98 -6.86
C PRO A 112 -12.33 4.46 -6.78
N HIS A 113 -13.48 4.07 -6.27
CA HIS A 113 -13.92 2.68 -6.15
C HIS A 113 -15.29 2.54 -6.80
N GLU A 114 -15.46 1.51 -7.61
CA GLU A 114 -16.72 1.26 -8.28
C GLU A 114 -17.07 -0.23 -8.26
N LEU A 115 -18.36 -0.51 -8.10
CA LEU A 115 -18.92 -1.83 -8.39
C LEU A 115 -19.30 -1.84 -9.88
N LEU A 116 -18.51 -2.55 -10.65
CA LEU A 116 -18.71 -2.72 -12.09
C LEU A 116 -19.49 -3.98 -12.39
N THR A 117 -20.32 -3.97 -13.46
CA THR A 117 -21.06 -5.13 -13.93
C THR A 117 -21.04 -5.24 -15.46
N ASN A 118 -21.11 -6.48 -15.95
CA ASN A 118 -21.39 -6.82 -17.36
C ASN A 118 -22.83 -7.32 -17.58
N ASP A 119 -23.66 -7.30 -16.54
CA ASP A 119 -25.03 -7.79 -16.57
C ASP A 119 -26.01 -6.62 -16.58
N ASP A 120 -26.79 -6.51 -17.67
CA ASP A 120 -27.75 -5.43 -17.86
C ASP A 120 -28.90 -5.41 -16.86
N SER A 121 -29.11 -6.52 -16.15
CA SER A 121 -30.14 -6.62 -15.12
C SER A 121 -29.69 -6.10 -13.75
N ILE A 122 -28.41 -5.81 -13.55
CA ILE A 122 -27.86 -5.34 -12.27
C ILE A 122 -27.73 -3.82 -12.32
N HIS A 123 -28.44 -3.13 -11.41
CA HIS A 123 -28.45 -1.68 -11.24
C HIS A 123 -28.21 -1.25 -9.78
N SER A 124 -28.23 -2.22 -8.86
CA SER A 124 -27.99 -2.02 -7.41
C SER A 124 -27.64 -3.35 -6.77
N LEU A 125 -27.21 -3.34 -5.49
CA LEU A 125 -26.97 -4.58 -4.75
C LEU A 125 -28.21 -5.47 -4.61
N LYS A 126 -29.42 -4.88 -4.69
CA LYS A 126 -30.71 -5.61 -4.59
C LYS A 126 -30.98 -6.54 -5.78
N ASP A 127 -30.28 -6.30 -6.90
CA ASP A 127 -30.42 -7.11 -8.11
C ASP A 127 -29.45 -8.31 -8.11
N ILE A 128 -28.57 -8.39 -7.11
CA ILE A 128 -27.57 -9.48 -7.00
C ILE A 128 -28.21 -10.69 -6.32
N THR A 129 -28.45 -11.72 -7.12
CA THR A 129 -28.99 -13.02 -6.65
C THR A 129 -27.87 -13.98 -6.27
N ASP A 130 -28.17 -15.07 -5.57
CA ASP A 130 -27.17 -16.04 -5.04
C ASP A 130 -26.25 -16.65 -6.11
N ASP A 131 -26.70 -16.72 -7.35
CA ASP A 131 -25.94 -17.25 -8.50
C ASP A 131 -24.99 -16.21 -9.11
N LYS A 132 -25.15 -14.93 -8.79
CA LYS A 132 -24.27 -13.85 -9.30
C LYS A 132 -23.02 -13.76 -8.45
N LYS A 133 -21.85 -13.81 -9.07
CA LYS A 133 -20.56 -13.72 -8.35
C LYS A 133 -19.97 -12.33 -8.51
N ILE A 134 -19.35 -11.86 -7.41
CA ILE A 134 -18.69 -10.57 -7.30
C ILE A 134 -17.21 -10.83 -7.03
N SER A 135 -16.32 -10.35 -7.87
CA SER A 135 -14.89 -10.44 -7.59
C SER A 135 -14.42 -9.28 -6.70
N VAL A 136 -13.64 -9.65 -5.68
CA VAL A 136 -12.88 -8.74 -4.80
C VAL A 136 -11.45 -9.26 -4.69
N VAL A 137 -10.48 -8.42 -4.30
CA VAL A 137 -9.04 -8.82 -4.27
C VAL A 137 -8.82 -10.05 -3.38
N ASN A 138 -9.36 -10.02 -2.18
CA ASN A 138 -9.44 -11.17 -1.26
C ASN A 138 -10.49 -10.89 -0.17
N ILE A 139 -10.89 -11.93 0.55
CA ILE A 139 -11.73 -11.75 1.74
C ILE A 139 -10.94 -10.97 2.79
N GLY A 140 -11.54 -9.90 3.33
CA GLY A 140 -10.88 -8.93 4.21
C GLY A 140 -10.08 -7.84 3.48
N SER A 141 -10.11 -7.78 2.13
CA SER A 141 -9.60 -6.62 1.38
C SER A 141 -10.47 -5.39 1.62
N ILE A 142 -9.92 -4.21 1.32
CA ILE A 142 -10.73 -2.99 1.40
C ILE A 142 -11.95 -3.05 0.47
N GLN A 143 -11.83 -3.67 -0.71
CA GLN A 143 -12.95 -3.87 -1.63
C GLN A 143 -14.07 -4.71 -0.98
N HIS A 144 -13.70 -5.77 -0.24
CA HIS A 144 -14.68 -6.55 0.51
C HIS A 144 -15.39 -5.68 1.58
N ILE A 145 -14.62 -4.92 2.37
CA ILE A 145 -15.21 -4.11 3.45
C ILE A 145 -16.08 -2.97 2.89
N LEU A 146 -15.66 -2.32 1.80
CA LEU A 146 -16.47 -1.29 1.14
C LEU A 146 -17.79 -1.87 0.59
N LEU A 147 -17.76 -3.07 0.00
CA LEU A 147 -18.96 -3.77 -0.41
C LEU A 147 -19.85 -4.11 0.79
N ALA A 148 -19.26 -4.51 1.91
CA ALA A 148 -20.00 -4.79 3.14
C ALA A 148 -20.62 -3.51 3.75
N MET A 149 -19.96 -2.36 3.65
CA MET A 149 -20.53 -1.06 4.05
C MET A 149 -21.78 -0.76 3.20
N LEU A 150 -21.68 -0.90 1.89
CA LEU A 150 -22.79 -0.67 0.99
C LEU A 150 -23.93 -1.68 1.22
N ALA A 151 -23.61 -2.96 1.43
CA ALA A 151 -24.59 -3.99 1.77
C ALA A 151 -25.30 -3.70 3.11
N LYS A 152 -24.59 -3.17 4.09
CA LYS A 152 -25.19 -2.73 5.36
C LYS A 152 -26.18 -1.60 5.16
N GLU A 153 -25.84 -0.61 4.34
CA GLU A 153 -26.70 0.53 4.03
C GLU A 153 -27.94 0.11 3.24
N GLU A 154 -27.79 -0.66 2.17
CA GLU A 154 -28.88 -0.97 1.24
C GLU A 154 -29.70 -2.20 1.59
N LEU A 155 -29.04 -3.23 2.12
CA LEU A 155 -29.66 -4.54 2.43
C LEU A 155 -29.86 -4.74 3.93
N GLY A 156 -29.31 -3.87 4.78
CA GLY A 156 -29.43 -3.92 6.23
C GLY A 156 -28.48 -4.90 6.92
N ASP A 157 -27.66 -5.64 6.17
CA ASP A 157 -26.72 -6.63 6.67
C ASP A 157 -25.39 -6.53 5.94
N ALA A 158 -24.29 -6.31 6.67
CA ALA A 158 -22.94 -6.20 6.11
C ALA A 158 -22.46 -7.50 5.45
N HIS A 159 -23.00 -8.65 5.87
CA HIS A 159 -22.65 -9.98 5.39
C HIS A 159 -23.60 -10.53 4.31
N ALA A 160 -24.57 -9.73 3.87
CA ALA A 160 -25.60 -10.17 2.92
C ALA A 160 -25.04 -10.79 1.63
N LEU A 161 -23.87 -10.35 1.19
CA LEU A 161 -23.25 -10.78 -0.06
C LEU A 161 -22.01 -11.69 0.11
N ASP A 162 -21.69 -12.15 1.31
CA ASP A 162 -20.50 -12.98 1.57
C ASP A 162 -20.45 -14.24 0.70
N ASN A 163 -21.60 -14.86 0.45
CA ASN A 163 -21.70 -16.07 -0.38
C ASN A 163 -21.52 -15.78 -1.89
N ASN A 164 -21.61 -14.52 -2.31
CA ASN A 164 -21.42 -14.09 -3.69
C ASN A 164 -19.95 -13.81 -4.01
N LEU A 165 -19.08 -13.66 -3.02
CA LEU A 165 -17.71 -13.23 -3.19
C LEU A 165 -16.81 -14.30 -3.80
N VAL A 166 -15.91 -13.85 -4.70
CA VAL A 166 -14.81 -14.62 -5.28
C VAL A 166 -13.54 -13.81 -5.18
N ALA A 167 -12.50 -14.38 -4.56
CA ALA A 167 -11.20 -13.73 -4.43
C ALA A 167 -10.41 -13.84 -5.73
N MET A 168 -10.06 -12.68 -6.32
CA MET A 168 -9.28 -12.57 -7.56
C MET A 168 -8.45 -11.29 -7.50
N SER A 169 -7.21 -11.33 -8.04
CA SER A 169 -6.45 -10.10 -8.24
C SER A 169 -7.24 -9.13 -9.16
N HIS A 170 -6.95 -7.83 -9.11
CA HIS A 170 -7.64 -6.86 -9.98
C HIS A 170 -7.57 -7.23 -11.47
N PRO A 171 -6.40 -7.63 -12.06
CA PRO A 171 -6.32 -8.06 -13.46
C PRO A 171 -7.15 -9.30 -13.75
N ASP A 172 -7.14 -10.30 -12.85
CA ASP A 172 -7.89 -11.54 -13.03
C ASP A 172 -9.39 -11.29 -12.91
N GLY A 173 -9.81 -10.47 -11.94
CA GLY A 173 -11.20 -10.03 -11.78
C GLY A 173 -11.71 -9.28 -13.01
N MET A 174 -10.91 -8.38 -13.58
CA MET A 174 -11.25 -7.68 -14.83
C MET A 174 -11.44 -8.67 -15.98
N THR A 175 -10.55 -9.65 -16.13
CA THR A 175 -10.67 -10.71 -17.14
C THR A 175 -11.93 -11.54 -16.92
N ALA A 176 -12.24 -11.89 -15.67
CA ALA A 176 -13.43 -12.65 -15.31
C ALA A 176 -14.72 -11.85 -15.57
N LEU A 177 -14.72 -10.54 -15.28
CA LEU A 177 -15.83 -9.64 -15.59
C LEU A 177 -16.06 -9.55 -17.11
N MET A 178 -15.00 -9.31 -17.89
CA MET A 178 -15.09 -9.22 -19.35
C MET A 178 -15.59 -10.51 -20.00
N SER A 179 -15.22 -11.67 -19.48
CA SER A 179 -15.65 -12.99 -19.98
C SER A 179 -17.03 -13.43 -19.49
N GLY A 180 -17.65 -12.69 -18.55
CA GLY A 180 -18.90 -13.09 -17.90
C GLY A 180 -18.77 -14.22 -16.88
N SER A 181 -17.54 -14.55 -16.46
CA SER A 181 -17.29 -15.58 -15.40
C SER A 181 -17.69 -15.07 -14.02
N VAL A 182 -17.71 -13.77 -13.78
CA VAL A 182 -18.33 -13.08 -12.66
C VAL A 182 -19.30 -12.03 -13.18
N ALA A 183 -20.35 -11.74 -12.43
CA ALA A 183 -21.35 -10.75 -12.79
C ALA A 183 -20.91 -9.32 -12.42
N CYS A 184 -20.13 -9.20 -11.36
CA CYS A 184 -19.63 -7.92 -10.86
C CYS A 184 -18.16 -8.01 -10.44
N GLN A 185 -17.53 -6.84 -10.42
CA GLN A 185 -16.22 -6.64 -9.80
C GLN A 185 -16.22 -5.34 -9.02
N LEU A 186 -15.84 -5.37 -7.74
CA LEU A 186 -15.50 -4.15 -7.02
C LEU A 186 -14.01 -3.88 -7.19
N THR A 187 -13.69 -2.76 -7.84
CA THR A 187 -12.32 -2.44 -8.23
C THR A 187 -11.99 -0.95 -8.07
N THR A 188 -10.81 -0.56 -8.45
CA THR A 188 -10.24 0.78 -8.31
C THR A 188 -9.44 1.17 -9.55
N ALA A 189 -8.91 2.41 -9.61
CA ALA A 189 -8.00 2.83 -10.68
C ALA A 189 -6.72 1.97 -10.71
N PRO A 190 -6.18 1.63 -11.91
CA PRO A 190 -6.65 2.05 -13.22
C PRO A 190 -7.72 1.13 -13.83
N TYR A 191 -8.14 0.07 -13.15
CA TYR A 191 -9.02 -0.97 -13.71
C TYR A 191 -10.42 -0.44 -14.02
N ILE A 192 -10.95 0.50 -13.22
CA ILE A 192 -12.24 1.17 -13.54
C ILE A 192 -12.14 1.95 -14.86
N PHE A 193 -11.03 2.62 -15.12
CA PHE A 193 -10.85 3.36 -16.37
C PHE A 193 -10.73 2.42 -17.58
N LYS A 194 -9.92 1.35 -17.44
CA LYS A 194 -9.80 0.30 -18.47
C LYS A 194 -11.13 -0.40 -18.74
N ALA A 195 -11.95 -0.61 -17.70
CA ALA A 195 -13.26 -1.25 -17.81
C ALA A 195 -14.26 -0.36 -18.55
N LYS A 196 -14.26 0.94 -18.26
CA LYS A 196 -15.15 1.92 -18.91
C LYS A 196 -14.87 2.10 -20.41
N GLU A 197 -13.74 1.64 -20.92
CA GLU A 197 -13.45 1.57 -22.35
C GLU A 197 -14.17 0.41 -23.06
N GLN A 198 -14.81 -0.50 -22.30
CA GLN A 198 -15.52 -1.65 -22.83
C GLN A 198 -17.03 -1.38 -22.91
N ASP A 199 -17.63 -1.50 -24.08
CA ASP A 199 -19.04 -1.19 -24.33
C ASP A 199 -20.04 -1.98 -23.46
N ASN A 200 -19.63 -3.17 -22.97
CA ASN A 200 -20.47 -4.09 -22.21
C ASN A 200 -20.24 -4.04 -20.68
N ILE A 201 -19.42 -3.10 -20.19
CA ILE A 201 -19.17 -2.93 -18.76
C ILE A 201 -19.66 -1.55 -18.33
N LYS A 202 -20.39 -1.53 -17.24
CA LYS A 202 -20.95 -0.30 -16.66
C LYS A 202 -20.80 -0.31 -15.14
N GLU A 203 -20.92 0.84 -14.55
CA GLU A 203 -21.09 1.00 -13.11
C GLU A 203 -22.48 0.47 -12.72
N ALA A 204 -22.49 -0.44 -11.72
CA ALA A 204 -23.72 -0.93 -11.11
C ALA A 204 -24.13 -0.04 -9.94
N GLU A 205 -23.15 0.39 -9.14
CA GLU A 205 -23.38 1.17 -7.93
C GLU A 205 -22.16 2.03 -7.60
N SER A 206 -22.41 3.29 -7.13
CA SER A 206 -21.39 4.15 -6.52
C SER A 206 -21.18 3.80 -5.05
N LEU A 207 -19.93 3.93 -4.60
CA LEU A 207 -19.58 3.77 -3.19
C LEU A 207 -19.49 5.09 -2.43
N ASP A 208 -19.77 6.22 -3.05
CA ASP A 208 -19.58 7.55 -2.47
C ASP A 208 -20.41 7.79 -1.19
N SER A 209 -21.57 7.12 -1.07
CA SER A 209 -22.42 7.20 0.13
C SER A 209 -21.74 6.61 1.36
N VAL A 210 -20.96 5.55 1.19
CA VAL A 210 -20.29 4.82 2.28
C VAL A 210 -18.81 5.12 2.40
N TRP A 211 -18.17 5.54 1.31
CA TRP A 211 -16.75 5.88 1.25
C TRP A 211 -16.50 7.11 0.37
N PRO A 212 -16.69 8.32 0.91
CA PRO A 212 -16.54 9.57 0.15
C PRO A 212 -15.18 9.72 -0.52
N GLU A 213 -15.16 10.39 -1.67
CA GLU A 213 -13.91 10.78 -2.34
C GLU A 213 -12.93 11.45 -1.37
N GLY A 214 -11.65 11.15 -1.52
CA GLY A 214 -10.60 11.66 -0.65
C GLY A 214 -10.37 10.85 0.63
N ASN A 215 -11.23 9.89 0.96
CA ASN A 215 -10.93 8.94 2.03
C ASN A 215 -9.77 8.02 1.63
N ALA A 216 -8.89 7.75 2.59
CA ALA A 216 -7.70 6.94 2.36
C ALA A 216 -8.05 5.53 1.87
N PHE A 217 -7.31 5.08 0.87
CA PHE A 217 -7.40 3.71 0.34
C PHE A 217 -6.18 2.89 0.76
N ILE A 218 -4.98 3.42 0.47
CA ILE A 218 -3.71 2.78 0.78
C ILE A 218 -3.03 3.51 1.92
N VAL A 219 -2.45 2.74 2.85
CA VAL A 219 -1.64 3.22 3.96
C VAL A 219 -0.22 2.68 3.87
N GLY A 220 0.74 3.47 4.32
CA GLY A 220 2.14 3.10 4.48
C GLY A 220 2.42 2.63 5.89
N LEU A 221 3.08 1.49 6.01
CA LEU A 221 3.35 0.78 7.26
C LEU A 221 4.85 0.60 7.47
N VAL A 222 5.25 0.62 8.72
CA VAL A 222 6.61 0.35 9.16
C VAL A 222 6.57 -0.67 10.29
N SER A 223 7.47 -1.66 10.28
CA SER A 223 7.64 -2.59 11.40
C SER A 223 8.10 -1.85 12.66
N ASP A 224 7.66 -2.30 13.83
CA ASP A 224 8.12 -1.73 15.09
C ASP A 224 9.66 -1.84 15.23
N ASP A 225 10.25 -2.93 14.73
CA ASP A 225 11.70 -3.12 14.75
C ASP A 225 12.45 -2.05 13.96
N LEU A 226 12.04 -1.77 12.72
CA LEU A 226 12.67 -0.71 11.91
C LEU A 226 12.43 0.66 12.54
N TYR A 227 11.21 0.95 12.98
CA TYR A 227 10.85 2.23 13.59
C TYR A 227 11.66 2.53 14.85
N GLU A 228 11.87 1.53 15.73
CA GLU A 228 12.55 1.70 17.00
C GLU A 228 14.08 1.63 16.89
N ASN A 229 14.60 0.75 16.01
CA ASN A 229 16.03 0.42 15.96
C ASN A 229 16.77 1.06 14.78
N GLN A 230 16.08 1.55 13.74
CA GLN A 230 16.66 2.17 12.55
C GLN A 230 15.95 3.49 12.19
N PRO A 231 15.89 4.49 13.10
CA PRO A 231 15.11 5.71 12.90
C PRO A 231 15.56 6.54 11.68
N GLU A 232 16.83 6.45 11.27
CA GLU A 232 17.36 7.14 10.10
C GLU A 232 16.84 6.51 8.79
N VAL A 233 16.72 5.18 8.74
CA VAL A 233 16.10 4.46 7.60
C VAL A 233 14.61 4.77 7.53
N TYR A 234 13.92 4.72 8.68
CA TYR A 234 12.52 5.10 8.79
C TYR A 234 12.28 6.53 8.26
N GLN A 235 13.10 7.50 8.70
CA GLN A 235 12.94 8.88 8.25
C GLN A 235 13.18 9.02 6.75
N ALA A 236 14.18 8.33 6.19
CA ALA A 236 14.44 8.33 4.75
C ALA A 236 13.25 7.77 3.95
N VAL A 237 12.54 6.76 4.47
CA VAL A 237 11.31 6.23 3.84
C VAL A 237 10.17 7.26 3.88
N VAL A 238 9.97 7.93 5.02
CA VAL A 238 8.94 8.96 5.18
C VAL A 238 9.20 10.15 4.25
N ASP A 239 10.43 10.65 4.23
CA ASP A 239 10.84 11.80 3.41
C ASP A 239 10.72 11.46 1.90
N ALA A 240 11.16 10.27 1.50
CA ALA A 240 11.03 9.77 0.14
C ALA A 240 9.56 9.64 -0.29
N THR A 241 8.68 9.21 0.62
CA THR A 241 7.24 9.09 0.36
C THR A 241 6.62 10.47 0.13
N GLN A 242 6.93 11.43 0.98
CA GLN A 242 6.44 12.82 0.82
C GLN A 242 6.98 13.44 -0.47
N GLU A 243 8.28 13.29 -0.76
CA GLU A 243 8.90 13.80 -1.98
C GLU A 243 8.26 13.22 -3.25
N ALA A 244 7.95 11.91 -3.24
CA ALA A 244 7.27 11.26 -4.35
C ALA A 244 5.85 11.80 -4.58
N MET A 245 5.09 12.04 -3.51
CA MET A 245 3.76 12.64 -3.59
C MET A 245 3.82 14.08 -4.10
N ASP A 246 4.75 14.88 -3.57
CA ASP A 246 4.99 16.24 -4.02
C ASP A 246 5.39 16.28 -5.49
N TYR A 247 6.22 15.31 -5.94
CA TYR A 247 6.58 15.17 -7.34
C TYR A 247 5.37 14.87 -8.22
N ILE A 248 4.52 13.91 -7.84
CA ILE A 248 3.29 13.59 -8.57
C ILE A 248 2.36 14.80 -8.65
N ASN A 249 2.14 15.48 -7.53
CA ASN A 249 1.20 16.58 -7.43
C ASN A 249 1.67 17.84 -8.19
N ASN A 250 2.97 18.10 -8.25
CA ASN A 250 3.54 19.32 -8.86
C ASN A 250 4.07 19.11 -10.28
N ASN A 251 4.32 17.85 -10.71
CA ASN A 251 4.94 17.52 -12.00
C ASN A 251 4.15 16.40 -12.70
N GLN A 252 2.83 16.57 -12.86
CA GLN A 252 1.92 15.53 -13.33
C GLN A 252 2.30 14.94 -14.70
N GLU A 253 2.77 15.77 -15.66
CA GLU A 253 3.17 15.28 -16.98
C GLU A 253 4.42 14.39 -16.90
N GLU A 254 5.42 14.78 -16.11
CA GLU A 254 6.64 14.00 -15.89
C GLU A 254 6.34 12.72 -15.12
N ALA A 255 5.49 12.79 -14.09
CA ALA A 255 5.03 11.61 -13.35
C ALA A 255 4.28 10.63 -14.27
N ALA A 256 3.39 11.13 -15.13
CA ALA A 256 2.68 10.31 -16.11
C ALA A 256 3.64 9.61 -17.09
N ASN A 257 4.71 10.26 -17.53
CA ASN A 257 5.75 9.66 -18.38
C ASN A 257 6.54 8.51 -17.69
N ILE A 258 6.61 8.53 -16.36
CA ILE A 258 7.21 7.44 -15.59
C ILE A 258 6.19 6.31 -15.42
N LEU A 259 5.01 6.64 -14.93
CA LEU A 259 3.97 5.69 -14.51
C LEU A 259 3.34 4.93 -15.69
N CYS A 260 3.20 5.55 -16.85
CA CYS A 260 2.57 4.94 -18.03
C CYS A 260 3.24 3.64 -18.47
N LYS A 261 4.54 3.49 -18.21
CA LYS A 261 5.30 2.29 -18.55
C LYS A 261 4.90 1.05 -17.75
N LYS A 262 4.41 1.25 -16.51
CA LYS A 262 3.95 0.15 -15.65
C LYS A 262 2.59 -0.41 -16.09
N GLU A 263 1.75 0.46 -16.68
CA GLU A 263 0.38 0.12 -17.09
C GLU A 263 0.25 -0.17 -18.60
N ASP A 264 1.35 -0.03 -19.36
CA ASP A 264 1.42 -0.21 -20.83
C ASP A 264 0.40 0.66 -21.58
N VAL A 265 0.36 1.95 -21.21
CA VAL A 265 -0.52 2.97 -21.82
C VAL A 265 0.28 4.18 -22.27
N SER A 266 -0.35 5.11 -22.99
CA SER A 266 0.28 6.39 -23.33
C SER A 266 0.41 7.28 -22.10
N ALA A 267 1.39 8.19 -22.11
CA ALA A 267 1.53 9.19 -21.04
C ALA A 267 0.29 10.11 -20.95
N GLU A 268 -0.36 10.40 -22.08
CA GLU A 268 -1.61 11.17 -22.13
C GLU A 268 -2.76 10.43 -21.42
N THR A 269 -2.91 9.13 -21.65
CA THR A 269 -3.88 8.29 -20.96
C THR A 269 -3.60 8.25 -19.46
N MET A 270 -2.34 8.03 -19.07
CA MET A 270 -1.93 8.02 -17.67
C MET A 270 -2.21 9.36 -16.98
N LEU A 271 -1.87 10.47 -17.65
CA LEU A 271 -2.16 11.80 -17.13
C LEU A 271 -3.66 12.02 -16.91
N GLY A 272 -4.49 11.59 -17.85
CA GLY A 272 -5.96 11.65 -17.70
C GLY A 272 -6.46 10.85 -16.49
N TRP A 273 -5.91 9.66 -16.24
CA TRP A 273 -6.25 8.87 -15.07
C TRP A 273 -5.81 9.51 -13.75
N MET A 274 -4.61 10.09 -13.73
CA MET A 274 -4.07 10.78 -12.54
C MET A 274 -4.84 12.05 -12.18
N GLN A 275 -5.50 12.68 -13.17
CA GLN A 275 -6.30 13.88 -12.99
C GLN A 275 -7.75 13.61 -12.56
N ASP A 276 -8.14 12.34 -12.40
CA ASP A 276 -9.42 12.00 -11.79
C ASP A 276 -9.48 12.55 -10.36
N PRO A 277 -10.55 13.26 -9.95
CA PRO A 277 -10.64 13.86 -8.62
C PRO A 277 -10.51 12.85 -7.46
N GLY A 278 -10.89 11.59 -7.68
CA GLY A 278 -10.73 10.53 -6.69
C GLY A 278 -9.28 10.05 -6.54
N CYS A 279 -8.37 10.40 -7.45
CA CYS A 279 -6.95 10.04 -7.40
C CYS A 279 -6.16 11.08 -6.60
N VAL A 280 -6.04 10.90 -5.29
CA VAL A 280 -5.34 11.82 -4.38
C VAL A 280 -4.15 11.13 -3.73
N TYR A 281 -3.02 11.81 -3.66
CA TYR A 281 -1.79 11.32 -3.00
C TYR A 281 -1.41 12.27 -1.87
N ASP A 282 -1.60 11.82 -0.63
CA ASP A 282 -1.33 12.61 0.58
C ASP A 282 -1.10 11.69 1.78
N MET A 283 -0.22 12.11 2.70
CA MET A 283 0.10 11.34 3.90
C MET A 283 -0.94 11.46 5.02
N LYS A 284 -1.96 12.32 4.89
CA LYS A 284 -2.92 12.66 5.96
C LYS A 284 -4.38 12.59 5.52
N LEU A 285 -4.72 11.62 4.66
CA LEU A 285 -6.10 11.41 4.23
C LEU A 285 -6.97 10.85 5.37
N PRO A 286 -8.27 11.20 5.42
CA PRO A 286 -9.20 10.72 6.44
C PRO A 286 -9.67 9.28 6.21
N GLY A 287 -10.50 8.74 7.12
CA GLY A 287 -11.25 7.49 6.93
C GLY A 287 -10.69 6.28 7.68
N VAL A 288 -9.44 6.31 8.17
CA VAL A 288 -8.80 5.12 8.79
C VAL A 288 -9.59 4.62 10.00
N MET A 289 -10.00 5.51 10.91
CA MET A 289 -10.77 5.12 12.09
C MET A 289 -12.23 4.81 11.77
N ASP A 290 -12.80 5.41 10.73
CA ASP A 290 -14.15 5.07 10.26
C ASP A 290 -14.22 3.63 9.76
N MET A 291 -13.22 3.22 8.97
CA MET A 291 -13.04 1.82 8.53
C MET A 291 -12.88 0.88 9.73
N ALA A 292 -12.02 1.25 10.70
CA ALA A 292 -11.77 0.43 11.88
C ALA A 292 -13.02 0.23 12.74
N ASN A 293 -13.80 1.28 12.95
CA ASN A 293 -15.05 1.22 13.70
C ASN A 293 -16.08 0.35 12.97
N PHE A 294 -16.27 0.56 11.67
CA PHE A 294 -17.17 -0.27 10.88
C PHE A 294 -16.81 -1.76 10.95
N MET A 295 -15.53 -2.08 10.80
CA MET A 295 -15.04 -3.46 10.85
C MET A 295 -15.32 -4.12 12.21
N ALA A 296 -15.12 -3.39 13.32
CA ALA A 296 -15.38 -3.89 14.65
C ALA A 296 -16.89 -4.03 14.94
N GLU A 297 -17.71 -3.08 14.48
CA GLU A 297 -19.17 -3.09 14.68
C GLU A 297 -19.90 -4.17 13.88
N ASN A 298 -19.27 -4.68 12.82
CA ASN A 298 -19.87 -5.66 11.91
C ASN A 298 -19.06 -6.97 11.81
N ASP A 299 -18.32 -7.34 12.87
CA ASP A 299 -17.62 -8.62 13.03
C ASP A 299 -16.51 -8.91 11.99
N PHE A 300 -15.97 -7.90 11.31
CA PHE A 300 -14.79 -8.01 10.44
C PHE A 300 -13.47 -7.87 11.19
N ALA A 301 -13.50 -7.36 12.42
CA ALA A 301 -12.39 -7.32 13.35
C ALA A 301 -12.90 -7.52 14.77
N ASP A 302 -12.11 -8.17 15.64
CA ASP A 302 -12.50 -8.44 17.03
C ASP A 302 -12.79 -7.16 17.83
N LYS A 303 -12.11 -6.08 17.50
CA LYS A 303 -12.24 -4.76 18.13
C LYS A 303 -11.64 -3.66 17.24
N ALA A 304 -12.09 -2.42 17.43
CA ALA A 304 -11.39 -1.27 16.88
C ALA A 304 -10.11 -0.97 17.69
N PRO A 305 -9.08 -0.34 17.08
CA PRO A 305 -7.96 0.24 17.82
C PRO A 305 -8.45 1.27 18.86
N GLU A 306 -7.72 1.41 19.98
CA GLU A 306 -8.09 2.34 21.05
C GLU A 306 -8.10 3.81 20.60
N SER A 307 -7.19 4.18 19.71
CA SER A 307 -7.12 5.50 19.08
C SER A 307 -6.26 5.46 17.81
N PHE A 308 -6.35 6.52 17.02
CA PHE A 308 -5.48 6.71 15.85
C PHE A 308 -3.99 6.73 16.23
N GLU A 309 -3.66 7.39 17.35
CA GLU A 309 -2.29 7.50 17.85
C GLU A 309 -1.71 6.15 18.27
N ALA A 310 -2.54 5.21 18.71
CA ALA A 310 -2.09 3.88 19.15
C ALA A 310 -1.55 3.04 17.97
N ILE A 311 -2.01 3.32 16.76
CA ILE A 311 -1.69 2.55 15.55
C ILE A 311 -0.82 3.32 14.56
N THR A 312 -0.37 4.54 14.91
CA THR A 312 0.38 5.42 14.00
C THR A 312 1.69 5.90 14.60
N THR A 313 2.62 6.23 13.72
CA THR A 313 3.82 6.99 14.07
C THR A 313 3.53 8.51 14.07
N GLU A 314 4.51 9.34 14.45
CA GLU A 314 4.32 10.80 14.48
C GLU A 314 4.09 11.41 13.09
N SER A 315 4.67 10.84 12.04
CA SER A 315 4.53 11.35 10.66
C SER A 315 3.10 11.28 10.11
N ALA A 316 2.28 10.35 10.61
CA ALA A 316 0.87 10.21 10.21
C ALA A 316 -0.09 11.16 10.92
N ARG A 317 0.37 11.90 11.93
CA ARG A 317 -0.47 12.73 12.83
C ARG A 317 -0.59 14.19 12.44
#